data_379ace2d082c6a1ecdb2f9b8ba098556
#
_entry.id   379ace2d082c6a1ecdb2f9b8ba098556
#
_cell.length_a   1.000
_cell.length_b   1.000
_cell.length_c   1.000
_cell.angle_alpha   90.00
_cell.angle_beta   90.00
_cell.angle_gamma   90.00
#
_symmetry.space_group_name_H-M   'P 1'
#
loop_
_entity.id
_entity.type
_entity.pdbx_description
1 polymer ?
#
loop_
_entity_poly.entity_id
_entity_poly.type
_entity_poly.pdbx_seq_one_letter_code
_entity_poly.pdbx_strand_id
1 'polypeptide(L)'
;MDAIVKNLNFGEEARVNVFKGIEKLTNAVSSTLGASGKCVMLEDHAGNPIITKDGVTVADSIILRDPVENMGATLLKEAARKTVREACDGTTTATVLAHAILQEAYKVSDKKNSRELKDGINSATQKVVKYLQSIAVGVKGDMIDQIATISTNNDP
;
A
#
# COMPACT_ATOMS: atom_id res chain seq x y z
N MET A 1 -0.66 13.62 34.31
CA MET A 1 -0.54 12.67 33.15
C MET A 1 -1.95 12.19 32.86
N ASP A 2 -2.52 12.66 31.79
CA ASP A 2 -3.84 12.20 31.39
C ASP A 2 -3.75 10.74 30.95
N ALA A 3 -4.57 9.88 31.56
CA ALA A 3 -4.61 8.46 31.22
C ALA A 3 -5.14 8.32 29.79
N ILE A 4 -4.33 7.76 28.89
CA ILE A 4 -4.78 7.44 27.54
C ILE A 4 -5.73 6.25 27.65
N VAL A 5 -7.02 6.50 27.50
CA VAL A 5 -8.03 5.44 27.43
C VAL A 5 -7.86 4.71 26.09
N LYS A 6 -7.52 3.42 26.17
CA LYS A 6 -7.37 2.56 24.98
C LYS A 6 -8.66 1.79 24.76
N ASN A 7 -9.18 1.85 23.54
CA ASN A 7 -10.26 0.97 23.12
C ASN A 7 -9.67 -0.36 22.63
N LEU A 8 -10.05 -1.45 23.28
CA LEU A 8 -9.55 -2.79 22.98
C LEU A 8 -10.60 -3.54 22.16
N ASN A 9 -10.21 -3.95 20.95
CA ASN A 9 -11.06 -4.72 20.04
C ASN A 9 -10.39 -6.07 19.76
N PHE A 10 -11.17 -7.13 19.82
CA PHE A 10 -10.69 -8.52 19.68
C PHE A 10 -11.53 -9.34 18.72
N GLY A 11 -11.00 -10.48 18.35
CA GLY A 11 -11.72 -11.51 17.58
C GLY A 11 -11.92 -11.16 16.11
N GLU A 12 -12.95 -11.79 15.54
CA GLU A 12 -13.26 -11.71 14.12
C GLU A 12 -13.70 -10.31 13.69
N GLU A 13 -14.51 -9.64 14.50
CA GLU A 13 -15.00 -8.30 14.20
C GLU A 13 -13.85 -7.29 14.05
N ALA A 14 -12.87 -7.35 14.95
CA ALA A 14 -11.68 -6.50 14.87
C ALA A 14 -10.88 -6.77 13.58
N ARG A 15 -10.70 -8.04 13.22
CA ARG A 15 -10.01 -8.43 11.97
C ARG A 15 -10.74 -7.93 10.73
N VAL A 16 -12.05 -8.11 10.67
CA VAL A 16 -12.90 -7.64 9.56
C VAL A 16 -12.79 -6.12 9.41
N ASN A 17 -12.85 -5.36 10.49
CA ASN A 17 -12.78 -3.90 10.43
C ASN A 17 -11.38 -3.40 10.04
N VAL A 18 -10.32 -4.02 10.54
CA VAL A 18 -8.95 -3.73 10.08
C VAL A 18 -8.83 -3.98 8.57
N PHE A 19 -9.36 -5.10 8.08
CA PHE A 19 -9.32 -5.44 6.66
C PHE A 19 -10.12 -4.46 5.80
N LYS A 20 -11.30 -4.03 6.24
CA LYS A 20 -12.09 -2.97 5.58
C LYS A 20 -11.29 -1.67 5.45
N GLY A 21 -10.53 -1.31 6.46
CA GLY A 21 -9.67 -0.12 6.42
C GLY A 21 -8.56 -0.24 5.35
N ILE A 22 -7.94 -1.42 5.29
CA ILE A 22 -6.94 -1.76 4.26
C ILE A 22 -7.56 -1.66 2.86
N GLU A 23 -8.74 -2.24 2.67
CA GLU A 23 -9.46 -2.25 1.40
C GLU A 23 -9.84 -0.83 0.95
N LYS A 24 -10.39 0.00 1.85
CA LYS A 24 -10.75 1.39 1.55
C LYS A 24 -9.54 2.19 1.08
N LEU A 25 -8.40 2.07 1.75
CA LEU A 25 -7.16 2.72 1.35
C LEU A 25 -6.69 2.22 -0.02
N THR A 26 -6.67 0.89 -0.21
CA THR A 26 -6.23 0.28 -1.47
C THR A 26 -7.08 0.74 -2.64
N ASN A 27 -8.40 0.77 -2.49
CA ASN A 27 -9.32 1.19 -3.55
C ASN A 27 -9.06 2.63 -3.99
N ALA A 28 -8.79 3.53 -3.05
CA ALA A 28 -8.46 4.92 -3.37
C ALA A 28 -7.10 5.02 -4.10
N VAL A 29 -6.06 4.40 -3.56
CA VAL A 29 -4.70 4.45 -4.13
C VAL A 29 -4.62 3.72 -5.47
N SER A 30 -5.26 2.56 -5.61
CA SER A 30 -5.24 1.77 -6.86
C SER A 30 -5.89 2.49 -8.04
N SER A 31 -6.79 3.44 -7.79
CA SER A 31 -7.41 4.25 -8.83
C SER A 31 -6.40 5.10 -9.63
N THR A 32 -5.23 5.36 -9.06
CA THR A 32 -4.14 6.12 -9.69
C THR A 32 -3.16 5.24 -10.47
N LEU A 33 -3.32 3.90 -10.44
CA LEU A 33 -2.34 2.95 -10.98
C LEU A 33 -2.33 2.93 -12.51
N GLY A 34 -1.11 2.96 -13.06
CA GLY A 34 -0.84 2.68 -14.48
C GLY A 34 -1.24 3.77 -15.45
N ALA A 35 -1.12 3.46 -16.75
CA ALA A 35 -1.36 4.41 -17.84
C ALA A 35 -2.80 4.96 -17.89
N SER A 36 -3.77 4.19 -17.39
CA SER A 36 -5.16 4.60 -17.26
C SER A 36 -5.53 5.12 -15.87
N GLY A 37 -4.52 5.39 -15.03
CA GLY A 37 -4.70 5.93 -13.68
C GLY A 37 -5.45 7.25 -13.70
N LYS A 38 -6.43 7.36 -12.80
CA LYS A 38 -7.28 8.55 -12.68
C LYS A 38 -6.68 9.54 -11.69
N CYS A 39 -6.97 10.82 -11.91
CA CYS A 39 -6.74 11.80 -10.86
C CYS A 39 -7.73 11.60 -9.71
N VAL A 40 -7.25 11.79 -8.51
CA VAL A 40 -8.06 11.82 -7.29
C VAL A 40 -8.18 13.27 -6.82
N MET A 41 -9.38 13.70 -6.49
CA MET A 41 -9.63 14.98 -5.86
C MET A 41 -9.61 14.80 -4.35
N LEU A 42 -8.78 15.55 -3.68
CA LEU A 42 -8.59 15.56 -2.24
C LEU A 42 -8.88 16.95 -1.69
N GLU A 43 -9.08 17.04 -0.41
CA GLU A 43 -9.18 18.29 0.33
C GLU A 43 -7.91 18.49 1.16
N ASP A 44 -7.30 19.68 1.06
CA ASP A 44 -6.16 20.05 1.89
C ASP A 44 -6.59 20.42 3.32
N HIS A 45 -5.64 20.73 4.19
CA HIS A 45 -5.91 21.13 5.57
C HIS A 45 -6.68 22.46 5.70
N ALA A 46 -6.72 23.25 4.64
CA ALA A 46 -7.45 24.52 4.57
C ALA A 46 -8.83 24.39 3.89
N GLY A 47 -9.19 23.17 3.44
CA GLY A 47 -10.45 22.91 2.74
C GLY A 47 -10.42 23.17 1.24
N ASN A 48 -9.24 23.38 0.63
CA ASN A 48 -9.15 23.59 -0.81
C ASN A 48 -8.99 22.27 -1.56
N PRO A 49 -9.58 22.16 -2.78
CA PRO A 49 -9.44 20.96 -3.59
C PRO A 49 -8.03 20.82 -4.16
N ILE A 50 -7.41 19.68 -3.97
CA ILE A 50 -6.16 19.24 -4.61
C ILE A 50 -6.48 18.10 -5.58
N ILE A 51 -5.97 18.19 -6.81
CA ILE A 51 -6.07 17.11 -7.80
C ILE A 51 -4.69 16.47 -7.95
N THR A 52 -4.60 15.17 -7.70
CA THR A 52 -3.34 14.44 -7.78
C THR A 52 -3.51 13.05 -8.38
N LYS A 53 -2.43 12.54 -8.98
CA LYS A 53 -2.27 11.11 -9.36
C LYS A 53 -1.26 10.40 -8.46
N ASP A 54 -0.60 11.13 -7.56
CA ASP A 54 0.41 10.56 -6.69
C ASP A 54 -0.20 9.69 -5.60
N GLY A 55 0.14 8.41 -5.63
CA GLY A 55 -0.38 7.42 -4.68
C GLY A 55 0.04 7.68 -3.22
N VAL A 56 1.19 8.32 -2.98
CA VAL A 56 1.64 8.71 -1.63
C VAL A 56 0.72 9.78 -1.07
N THR A 57 0.52 10.85 -1.83
CA THR A 57 -0.36 11.96 -1.45
C THR A 57 -1.78 11.46 -1.20
N VAL A 58 -2.31 10.58 -2.07
CA VAL A 58 -3.63 9.98 -1.88
C VAL A 58 -3.65 9.15 -0.60
N ALA A 59 -2.68 8.28 -0.38
CA ALA A 59 -2.63 7.44 0.82
C ALA A 59 -2.58 8.29 2.10
N ASP A 60 -1.74 9.31 2.14
CA ASP A 60 -1.54 10.14 3.32
C ASP A 60 -2.76 10.98 3.69
N SER A 61 -3.53 11.42 2.70
CA SER A 61 -4.76 12.21 2.93
C SER A 61 -5.91 11.41 3.54
N ILE A 62 -5.90 10.07 3.43
CA ILE A 62 -7.00 9.23 3.89
C ILE A 62 -6.95 9.07 5.41
N ILE A 63 -7.98 9.55 6.09
CA ILE A 63 -8.25 9.31 7.51
C ILE A 63 -9.67 8.76 7.62
N LEU A 64 -9.80 7.57 8.21
CA LEU A 64 -11.10 6.91 8.36
C LEU A 64 -11.72 7.25 9.72
N ARG A 65 -13.06 7.39 9.73
CA ARG A 65 -13.79 7.73 10.96
C ARG A 65 -13.74 6.62 12.02
N ASP A 66 -13.86 5.38 11.57
CA ASP A 66 -13.75 4.23 12.49
C ASP A 66 -12.30 4.02 12.89
N PRO A 67 -11.96 4.03 14.20
CA PRO A 67 -10.59 3.91 14.67
C PRO A 67 -9.93 2.59 14.29
N VAL A 68 -10.69 1.49 14.21
CA VAL A 68 -10.17 0.16 13.88
C VAL A 68 -9.88 0.06 12.39
N GLU A 69 -10.80 0.55 11.55
CA GLU A 69 -10.55 0.67 10.12
C GLU A 69 -9.36 1.60 9.83
N ASN A 70 -9.28 2.74 10.54
CA ASN A 70 -8.16 3.68 10.37
C ASN A 70 -6.82 3.06 10.76
N MET A 71 -6.80 2.17 11.75
CA MET A 71 -5.59 1.42 12.10
C MET A 71 -5.17 0.50 10.95
N GLY A 72 -6.11 -0.19 10.29
CA GLY A 72 -5.84 -1.00 9.10
C GLY A 72 -5.25 -0.18 7.96
N ALA A 73 -5.86 0.96 7.65
CA ALA A 73 -5.34 1.90 6.66
C ALA A 73 -3.93 2.37 7.02
N THR A 74 -3.68 2.71 8.28
CA THR A 74 -2.36 3.18 8.76
C THR A 74 -1.28 2.11 8.61
N LEU A 75 -1.57 0.84 8.91
CA LEU A 75 -0.63 -0.26 8.69
C LEU A 75 -0.21 -0.38 7.22
N LEU A 76 -1.17 -0.25 6.31
CA LEU A 76 -0.87 -0.31 4.88
C LEU A 76 -0.08 0.93 4.39
N LYS A 77 -0.39 2.13 4.92
CA LYS A 77 0.42 3.33 4.67
C LYS A 77 1.88 3.14 5.08
N GLU A 78 2.14 2.55 6.24
CA GLU A 78 3.50 2.29 6.69
C GLU A 78 4.25 1.33 5.76
N ALA A 79 3.58 0.30 5.24
CA ALA A 79 4.18 -0.59 4.26
C ALA A 79 4.53 0.15 2.95
N ALA A 80 3.64 1.00 2.46
CA ALA A 80 3.86 1.83 1.28
C ALA A 80 5.00 2.84 1.48
N ARG A 81 5.04 3.54 2.62
CA ARG A 81 6.11 4.47 2.98
C ARG A 81 7.48 3.80 3.09
N LYS A 82 7.52 2.57 3.58
CA LYS A 82 8.76 1.80 3.61
C LYS A 82 9.31 1.58 2.20
N THR A 83 8.46 1.23 1.24
CA THR A 83 8.86 1.06 -0.16
C THR A 83 9.45 2.36 -0.73
N VAL A 84 8.81 3.51 -0.47
CA VAL A 84 9.34 4.82 -0.91
C VAL A 84 10.72 5.12 -0.32
N ARG A 85 10.92 4.82 0.95
CA ARG A 85 12.24 5.05 1.60
C ARG A 85 13.35 4.19 1.01
N GLU A 86 13.03 2.99 0.53
CA GLU A 86 14.00 2.04 0.01
C GLU A 86 14.20 2.15 -1.51
N ALA A 87 13.14 2.45 -2.26
CA ALA A 87 13.15 2.43 -3.73
C ALA A 87 12.80 3.78 -4.38
N CYS A 88 12.38 4.78 -3.61
CA CYS A 88 11.95 6.11 -4.07
C CYS A 88 10.74 6.11 -5.02
N ASP A 89 10.16 4.95 -5.32
CA ASP A 89 9.03 4.77 -6.23
C ASP A 89 8.25 3.49 -5.88
N GLY A 90 7.12 3.26 -6.56
CA GLY A 90 6.35 2.02 -6.45
C GLY A 90 5.35 1.97 -5.29
N THR A 91 4.98 3.10 -4.68
CA THR A 91 4.03 3.17 -3.57
C THR A 91 2.68 2.53 -3.89
N THR A 92 2.11 2.90 -5.04
CA THR A 92 0.81 2.37 -5.49
C THR A 92 0.89 0.86 -5.72
N THR A 93 1.97 0.40 -6.37
CA THR A 93 2.22 -1.02 -6.62
C THR A 93 2.38 -1.79 -5.30
N ALA A 94 3.16 -1.28 -4.36
CA ALA A 94 3.35 -1.89 -3.05
C ALA A 94 2.04 -2.00 -2.27
N THR A 95 1.21 -0.96 -2.31
CA THR A 95 -0.10 -0.92 -1.66
C THR A 95 -1.02 -2.02 -2.22
N VAL A 96 -1.12 -2.11 -3.55
CA VAL A 96 -1.95 -3.10 -4.24
C VAL A 96 -1.47 -4.52 -3.98
N LEU A 97 -0.15 -4.76 -4.05
CA LEU A 97 0.43 -6.07 -3.77
C LEU A 97 0.25 -6.49 -2.32
N ALA A 98 0.47 -5.59 -1.36
CA ALA A 98 0.27 -5.89 0.05
C ALA A 98 -1.19 -6.26 0.34
N HIS A 99 -2.15 -5.52 -0.22
CA HIS A 99 -3.57 -5.85 -0.10
C HIS A 99 -3.90 -7.21 -0.72
N ALA A 100 -3.42 -7.50 -1.94
CA ALA A 100 -3.67 -8.76 -2.62
C ALA A 100 -3.12 -9.96 -1.81
N ILE A 101 -1.90 -9.85 -1.27
CA ILE A 101 -1.31 -10.88 -0.41
C ILE A 101 -2.14 -11.07 0.86
N LEU A 102 -2.55 -9.99 1.52
CA LEU A 102 -3.39 -10.05 2.72
C LEU A 102 -4.77 -10.64 2.43
N GLN A 103 -5.36 -10.33 1.29
CA GLN A 103 -6.67 -10.86 0.87
C GLN A 103 -6.61 -12.38 0.68
N GLU A 104 -5.59 -12.90 0.01
CA GLU A 104 -5.40 -14.34 -0.14
C GLU A 104 -5.05 -15.02 1.20
N ALA A 105 -4.21 -14.38 2.01
CA ALA A 105 -3.88 -14.88 3.34
C ALA A 105 -5.11 -14.97 4.25
N TYR A 106 -6.00 -13.98 4.19
CA TYR A 106 -7.24 -13.97 4.98
C TYR A 106 -8.16 -15.15 4.63
N LYS A 107 -8.29 -15.49 3.35
CA LYS A 107 -9.12 -16.64 2.89
C LYS A 107 -8.71 -17.98 3.49
N VAL A 108 -7.46 -18.11 3.89
CA VAL A 108 -6.90 -19.36 4.42
C VAL A 108 -6.55 -19.28 5.90
N SER A 109 -6.71 -18.12 6.53
CA SER A 109 -6.30 -17.86 7.92
C SER A 109 -6.99 -18.74 8.95
N ASP A 110 -8.24 -19.13 8.70
CA ASP A 110 -8.99 -20.00 9.60
C ASP A 110 -8.60 -21.49 9.47
N LYS A 111 -7.93 -21.85 8.38
CA LYS A 111 -7.55 -23.23 8.04
C LYS A 111 -6.07 -23.53 8.30
N LYS A 112 -5.27 -22.50 8.52
CA LYS A 112 -3.81 -22.59 8.62
C LYS A 112 -3.29 -21.88 9.85
N ASN A 113 -2.20 -22.43 10.40
CA ASN A 113 -1.47 -21.74 11.45
C ASN A 113 -0.83 -20.47 10.89
N SER A 114 -0.96 -19.35 11.61
CA SER A 114 -0.42 -18.04 11.22
C SER A 114 1.10 -18.08 10.97
N ARG A 115 1.83 -18.93 11.67
CA ARG A 115 3.27 -19.13 11.47
C ARG A 115 3.57 -19.78 10.13
N GLU A 116 2.88 -20.88 9.80
CA GLU A 116 3.02 -21.57 8.51
C GLU A 116 2.67 -20.65 7.35
N LEU A 117 1.60 -19.85 7.51
CA LEU A 117 1.19 -18.89 6.52
C LEU A 117 2.28 -17.82 6.28
N LYS A 118 2.84 -17.26 7.34
CA LYS A 118 3.95 -16.31 7.27
C LYS A 118 5.19 -16.92 6.59
N ASP A 119 5.55 -18.13 6.96
CA ASP A 119 6.71 -18.84 6.39
C ASP A 119 6.50 -19.13 4.89
N GLY A 120 5.26 -19.51 4.51
CA GLY A 120 4.87 -19.68 3.12
C GLY A 120 4.99 -18.40 2.29
N ILE A 121 4.46 -17.28 2.81
CA ILE A 121 4.56 -15.95 2.16
C ILE A 121 6.03 -15.55 2.00
N ASN A 122 6.84 -15.68 3.05
CA ASN A 122 8.26 -15.35 2.99
C ASN A 122 9.01 -16.21 1.95
N SER A 123 8.76 -17.51 1.92
CA SER A 123 9.37 -18.43 0.94
C SER A 123 8.98 -18.07 -0.50
N ALA A 124 7.70 -17.76 -0.74
CA ALA A 124 7.23 -17.34 -2.05
C ALA A 124 7.86 -16.02 -2.47
N THR A 125 7.90 -15.04 -1.58
CA THR A 125 8.53 -13.73 -1.81
C THR A 125 9.99 -13.87 -2.21
N GLN A 126 10.76 -14.69 -1.50
CA GLN A 126 12.17 -14.93 -1.84
C GLN A 126 12.35 -15.52 -3.24
N LYS A 127 11.46 -16.43 -3.66
CA LYS A 127 11.50 -17.01 -5.02
C LYS A 127 11.20 -15.96 -6.08
N VAL A 128 10.19 -15.12 -5.85
CA VAL A 128 9.83 -14.02 -6.76
C VAL A 128 10.97 -13.02 -6.87
N VAL A 129 11.56 -12.60 -5.74
CA VAL A 129 12.71 -11.66 -5.74
C VAL A 129 13.91 -12.23 -6.52
N LYS A 130 14.26 -13.50 -6.29
CA LYS A 130 15.34 -14.17 -7.06
C LYS A 130 15.04 -14.20 -8.55
N TYR A 131 13.81 -14.48 -8.92
CA TYR A 131 13.39 -14.45 -10.34
C TYR A 131 13.52 -13.05 -10.94
N LEU A 132 12.99 -12.03 -10.26
CA LEU A 132 13.11 -10.63 -10.70
C LEU A 132 14.57 -10.20 -10.86
N GLN A 133 15.43 -10.58 -9.92
CA GLN A 133 16.88 -10.31 -10.03
C GLN A 133 17.51 -11.00 -11.24
N SER A 134 17.05 -12.20 -11.60
CA SER A 134 17.57 -12.94 -12.75
C SER A 134 17.20 -12.36 -14.12
N ILE A 135 16.09 -11.62 -14.17
CA ILE A 135 15.61 -10.97 -15.40
C ILE A 135 15.89 -9.46 -15.45
N ALA A 136 16.42 -8.90 -14.34
CA ALA A 136 16.74 -7.48 -14.26
C ALA A 136 17.84 -7.11 -15.25
N VAL A 137 17.63 -6.03 -15.99
CA VAL A 137 18.59 -5.48 -16.97
C VAL A 137 19.21 -4.23 -16.36
N GLY A 138 20.54 -4.12 -16.45
CA GLY A 138 21.26 -2.93 -16.00
C GLY A 138 20.90 -1.69 -16.83
N VAL A 139 20.65 -0.57 -16.16
CA VAL A 139 20.35 0.71 -16.79
C VAL A 139 21.58 1.23 -17.54
N LYS A 140 21.43 1.64 -18.80
CA LYS A 140 22.52 2.17 -19.63
C LYS A 140 22.06 3.41 -20.39
N GLY A 141 22.92 4.45 -20.46
CA GLY A 141 22.74 5.62 -21.33
C GLY A 141 21.36 6.23 -21.25
N ASP A 142 20.70 6.34 -22.38
CA ASP A 142 19.39 7.00 -22.58
C ASP A 142 18.23 6.36 -21.77
N MET A 143 18.43 5.17 -21.22
CA MET A 143 17.42 4.54 -20.33
C MET A 143 17.19 5.32 -19.04
N ILE A 144 18.18 6.10 -18.60
CA ILE A 144 18.05 6.92 -17.37
C ILE A 144 16.96 7.96 -17.56
N ASP A 145 16.98 8.67 -18.69
CA ASP A 145 16.00 9.71 -19.01
C ASP A 145 14.60 9.12 -19.17
N GLN A 146 14.49 7.95 -19.79
CA GLN A 146 13.22 7.22 -19.93
C GLN A 146 12.65 6.82 -18.57
N ILE A 147 13.47 6.30 -17.66
CA ILE A 147 13.06 5.91 -16.31
C ILE A 147 12.65 7.15 -15.51
N ALA A 148 13.42 8.23 -15.58
CA ALA A 148 13.10 9.48 -14.90
C ALA A 148 11.74 10.02 -15.39
N THR A 149 11.52 10.06 -16.69
CA THR A 149 10.25 10.51 -17.28
C THR A 149 9.06 9.67 -16.81
N ILE A 150 9.23 8.34 -16.74
CA ILE A 150 8.18 7.45 -16.23
C ILE A 150 7.90 7.73 -14.75
N SER A 151 8.93 7.90 -13.92
CA SER A 151 8.80 8.18 -12.48
C SER A 151 8.15 9.52 -12.18
N THR A 152 8.27 10.50 -13.10
CA THR A 152 7.60 11.81 -12.99
C THR A 152 6.20 11.83 -13.64
N ASN A 153 5.57 10.69 -13.89
CA ASN A 153 4.27 10.57 -14.58
C ASN A 153 4.26 11.21 -15.99
N ASN A 154 5.36 11.11 -16.72
CA ASN A 154 5.61 11.69 -18.03
C ASN A 154 5.66 13.23 -18.01
N ASP A 155 6.04 13.85 -16.91
CA ASP A 155 6.43 15.24 -16.84
C ASP A 155 7.92 15.34 -17.22
N PRO A 156 8.28 16.01 -18.34
CA PRO A 156 9.66 16.07 -18.84
C PRO A 156 10.60 16.94 -17.99
#